data_c120cfd4ba07721cfc9b11d5d25de7ee
#
_entry.id   c120cfd4ba07721cfc9b11d5d25de7ee
#
_cell.length_a   1.000
_cell.length_b   1.000
_cell.length_c   1.000
_cell.angle_alpha   90.00
_cell.angle_beta   90.00
_cell.angle_gamma   90.00
#
_symmetry.space_group_name_H-M   'P 1'
#
loop_
_entity.id
_entity.type
_entity.pdbx_description
1 polymer ?
#
loop_
_entity_poly.entity_id
_entity_poly.type
_entity_poly.pdbx_seq_one_letter_code
_entity_poly.pdbx_strand_id
1 'polypeptide(L)'
;MNLKSIAAGSGGDRSLEVEEIDITSGDGIDQLVARAKPVAILHLAAMAGVRPSIEQPAYYARVNVEGTTHLLQAAVKHGVKKFLFASSSSVYGNLGRVPFGEEDPVAEPISPYAATKRAGELLCYTFWHLYKLPVFCLRFFTVYGPRQRPDLAIHKFTRLISAGQPVPVFGDGSTSRDYTFVDDTVAGIVAALEHCDRYRIYNLGGSDPVSLAKLIEGLEKAIGRSAIIDRRPAQPGDVERTYADLARSKAELGYQPKVSLDEGLRRFVAWFREFGHLYQLPVKGAKAC
;
A
#
# COMPACT_ATOMS: atom_id res chain seq x y z
N MET A 1 14.79 8.31 7.93
CA MET A 1 13.90 9.09 8.84
C MET A 1 12.81 8.14 9.30
N ASN A 2 12.78 7.77 10.54
CA ASN A 2 11.81 6.84 11.10
C ASN A 2 10.70 7.62 11.84
N LEU A 3 9.66 6.93 12.30
CA LEU A 3 8.53 7.53 13.02
C LEU A 3 8.97 8.38 14.24
N LYS A 4 10.07 8.02 14.90
CA LYS A 4 10.62 8.78 16.06
C LYS A 4 11.07 10.20 15.68
N SER A 5 11.55 10.40 14.44
CA SER A 5 11.94 11.76 13.98
C SER A 5 10.74 12.62 13.59
N ILE A 6 9.59 12.02 13.29
CA ILE A 6 8.33 12.72 13.03
C ILE A 6 7.72 13.18 14.37
N ALA A 7 7.79 12.33 15.40
CA ALA A 7 7.34 12.65 16.75
C ALA A 7 8.08 13.85 17.35
N ALA A 8 9.38 13.97 17.11
CA ALA A 8 10.20 15.09 17.60
C ALA A 8 9.91 16.44 16.93
N GLY A 9 9.26 16.46 15.75
CA GLY A 9 8.96 17.67 14.98
C GLY A 9 7.52 18.20 15.11
N SER A 10 6.63 17.48 15.78
CA SER A 10 5.24 17.90 15.98
C SER A 10 5.11 18.83 17.20
N GLY A 11 5.54 20.08 17.04
CA GLY A 11 5.27 21.13 18.01
C GLY A 11 3.79 21.53 18.00
N GLY A 12 3.04 21.09 18.98
CA GLY A 12 1.61 21.36 19.17
C GLY A 12 0.93 20.28 20.00
N ASP A 13 -0.26 20.47 20.43
CA ASP A 13 -1.10 19.65 21.31
C ASP A 13 -1.37 18.18 20.85
N ARG A 14 -0.55 17.65 19.91
CA ARG A 14 -0.63 16.33 19.33
C ARG A 14 0.61 15.52 19.67
N SER A 15 0.50 14.62 20.65
CA SER A 15 1.56 13.66 20.96
C SER A 15 1.50 12.48 19.99
N LEU A 16 2.64 12.10 19.40
CA LEU A 16 2.83 10.86 18.70
C LEU A 16 3.65 9.91 19.57
N GLU A 17 3.03 8.85 20.05
CA GLU A 17 3.72 7.76 20.72
C GLU A 17 4.03 6.65 19.71
N VAL A 18 5.24 6.09 19.78
CA VAL A 18 5.69 5.01 18.91
C VAL A 18 5.98 3.77 19.76
N GLU A 19 5.18 2.74 19.55
CA GLU A 19 5.35 1.42 20.16
C GLU A 19 5.81 0.41 19.11
N GLU A 20 6.81 -0.40 19.41
CA GLU A 20 7.35 -1.42 18.53
C GLU A 20 6.81 -2.78 18.97
N ILE A 21 5.77 -3.28 18.29
CA ILE A 21 5.08 -4.53 18.61
C ILE A 21 4.88 -5.34 17.34
N ASP A 22 5.16 -6.65 17.41
CA ASP A 22 4.78 -7.60 16.36
C ASP A 22 3.28 -7.84 16.41
N ILE A 23 2.57 -7.58 15.30
CA ILE A 23 1.12 -7.81 15.22
C ILE A 23 0.72 -9.28 15.35
N THR A 24 1.64 -10.23 15.23
CA THR A 24 1.41 -11.66 15.49
C THR A 24 1.43 -12.00 17.00
N SER A 25 1.81 -11.06 17.85
CA SER A 25 1.71 -11.18 19.30
C SER A 25 0.32 -10.76 19.78
N GLY A 26 -0.61 -11.71 19.88
CA GLY A 26 -2.00 -11.44 20.30
C GLY A 26 -2.07 -10.73 21.65
N ASP A 27 -1.31 -11.21 22.65
CA ASP A 27 -1.28 -10.59 23.99
C ASP A 27 -0.69 -9.17 23.94
N GLY A 28 0.37 -8.96 23.14
CA GLY A 28 0.97 -7.63 22.96
C GLY A 28 0.00 -6.63 22.33
N ILE A 29 -0.74 -7.05 21.31
CA ILE A 29 -1.79 -6.22 20.68
C ILE A 29 -2.94 -5.95 21.64
N ASP A 30 -3.39 -6.96 22.37
CA ASP A 30 -4.48 -6.80 23.36
C ASP A 30 -4.11 -5.77 24.43
N GLN A 31 -2.90 -5.88 25.01
CA GLN A 31 -2.39 -4.96 26.02
C GLN A 31 -2.21 -3.53 25.46
N LEU A 32 -1.71 -3.40 24.23
CA LEU A 32 -1.56 -2.10 23.58
C LEU A 32 -2.92 -1.41 23.42
N VAL A 33 -3.91 -2.11 22.85
CA VAL A 33 -5.23 -1.53 22.60
C VAL A 33 -5.96 -1.22 23.91
N ALA A 34 -5.82 -2.07 24.95
CA ALA A 34 -6.37 -1.84 26.29
C ALA A 34 -5.82 -0.56 26.91
N ARG A 35 -4.51 -0.30 26.78
CA ARG A 35 -3.84 0.87 27.33
C ARG A 35 -4.14 2.13 26.52
N ALA A 36 -4.02 2.06 25.20
CA ALA A 36 -4.17 3.21 24.30
C ALA A 36 -5.63 3.66 24.15
N LYS A 37 -6.60 2.74 24.32
CA LYS A 37 -8.05 2.98 24.15
C LYS A 37 -8.37 3.78 22.89
N PRO A 38 -7.88 3.37 21.71
CA PRO A 38 -8.03 4.16 20.49
C PRO A 38 -9.50 4.23 20.08
N VAL A 39 -9.94 5.39 19.58
CA VAL A 39 -11.26 5.56 18.96
C VAL A 39 -11.33 4.80 17.63
N ALA A 40 -10.22 4.75 16.90
CA ALA A 40 -10.12 4.09 15.61
C ALA A 40 -8.78 3.38 15.45
N ILE A 41 -8.77 2.28 14.68
CA ILE A 41 -7.55 1.59 14.25
C ILE A 41 -7.43 1.72 12.74
N LEU A 42 -6.30 2.26 12.26
CA LEU A 42 -5.90 2.23 10.86
C LEU A 42 -4.83 1.14 10.70
N HIS A 43 -5.23 -0.01 10.19
CA HIS A 43 -4.37 -1.18 10.04
C HIS A 43 -3.65 -1.20 8.69
N LEU A 44 -2.43 -0.65 8.66
CA LEU A 44 -1.53 -0.65 7.50
C LEU A 44 -0.43 -1.70 7.60
N ALA A 45 -0.19 -2.26 8.78
CA ALA A 45 0.87 -3.23 9.02
C ALA A 45 0.61 -4.53 8.26
N ALA A 46 1.55 -4.97 7.45
CA ALA A 46 1.48 -6.24 6.72
C ALA A 46 2.83 -6.59 6.10
N MET A 47 3.01 -7.87 5.80
CA MET A 47 3.98 -8.27 4.78
C MET A 47 3.43 -7.91 3.41
N ALA A 48 4.14 -7.07 2.65
CA ALA A 48 3.71 -6.56 1.36
C ALA A 48 4.67 -6.98 0.23
N GLY A 49 4.09 -7.22 -0.95
CA GLY A 49 4.81 -7.61 -2.16
C GLY A 49 4.40 -8.98 -2.68
N VAL A 50 4.09 -9.04 -3.97
CA VAL A 50 3.65 -10.28 -4.64
C VAL A 50 4.77 -11.31 -4.66
N ARG A 51 5.95 -10.92 -5.18
CA ARG A 51 7.07 -11.86 -5.36
C ARG A 51 7.59 -12.47 -4.06
N PRO A 52 7.90 -11.71 -3.00
CA PRO A 52 8.32 -12.30 -1.73
C PRO A 52 7.25 -13.20 -1.10
N SER A 53 5.97 -12.97 -1.39
CA SER A 53 4.91 -13.84 -0.89
C SER A 53 4.93 -15.24 -1.49
N ILE A 54 5.42 -15.40 -2.73
CA ILE A 54 5.57 -16.69 -3.38
C ILE A 54 6.66 -17.52 -2.69
N GLU A 55 7.74 -16.84 -2.25
CA GLU A 55 8.86 -17.47 -1.56
C GLU A 55 8.53 -17.81 -0.09
N GLN A 56 7.65 -17.02 0.57
CA GLN A 56 7.37 -17.14 2.00
C GLN A 56 5.85 -17.13 2.31
N PRO A 57 5.04 -18.01 1.69
CA PRO A 57 3.57 -17.93 1.79
C PRO A 57 3.07 -18.09 3.22
N ALA A 58 3.64 -19.00 4.01
CA ALA A 58 3.25 -19.24 5.39
C ALA A 58 3.51 -18.02 6.29
N TYR A 59 4.64 -17.33 6.08
CA TYR A 59 4.96 -16.10 6.83
C TYR A 59 3.99 -14.97 6.49
N TYR A 60 3.61 -14.83 5.21
CA TYR A 60 2.57 -13.88 4.79
C TYR A 60 1.21 -14.19 5.41
N ALA A 61 0.80 -15.47 5.46
CA ALA A 61 -0.45 -15.87 6.11
C ALA A 61 -0.42 -15.54 7.61
N ARG A 62 0.66 -15.88 8.30
CA ARG A 62 0.82 -15.58 9.72
C ARG A 62 0.70 -14.08 10.00
N VAL A 63 1.49 -13.24 9.32
CA VAL A 63 1.47 -11.79 9.59
C VAL A 63 0.17 -11.15 9.14
N ASN A 64 -0.28 -11.43 7.91
CA ASN A 64 -1.39 -10.69 7.30
C ASN A 64 -2.77 -11.20 7.74
N VAL A 65 -2.92 -12.49 8.07
CA VAL A 65 -4.22 -13.05 8.46
C VAL A 65 -4.32 -13.16 9.98
N GLU A 66 -3.38 -13.83 10.64
CA GLU A 66 -3.36 -13.96 12.10
C GLU A 66 -3.21 -12.60 12.77
N GLY A 67 -2.23 -11.77 12.35
CA GLY A 67 -2.03 -10.43 12.89
C GLY A 67 -3.26 -9.51 12.71
N THR A 68 -3.94 -9.57 11.55
CA THR A 68 -5.21 -8.85 11.35
C THR A 68 -6.29 -9.36 12.30
N THR A 69 -6.36 -10.67 12.54
CA THR A 69 -7.34 -11.27 13.46
C THR A 69 -7.13 -10.76 14.88
N HIS A 70 -5.88 -10.70 15.36
CA HIS A 70 -5.57 -10.16 16.70
C HIS A 70 -6.02 -8.71 16.85
N LEU A 71 -5.77 -7.86 15.84
CA LEU A 71 -6.22 -6.46 15.87
C LEU A 71 -7.74 -6.33 15.87
N LEU A 72 -8.46 -7.14 15.08
CA LEU A 72 -9.93 -7.16 15.07
C LEU A 72 -10.51 -7.64 16.40
N GLN A 73 -9.93 -8.70 17.00
CA GLN A 73 -10.32 -9.20 18.32
C GLN A 73 -10.12 -8.13 19.40
N ALA A 74 -8.95 -7.50 19.44
CA ALA A 74 -8.67 -6.44 20.38
C ALA A 74 -9.60 -5.23 20.17
N ALA A 75 -9.88 -4.87 18.90
CA ALA A 75 -10.81 -3.78 18.58
C ALA A 75 -12.22 -4.02 19.18
N VAL A 76 -12.76 -5.22 19.01
CA VAL A 76 -14.07 -5.60 19.59
C VAL A 76 -14.01 -5.62 21.12
N LYS A 77 -13.02 -6.30 21.68
CA LYS A 77 -12.87 -6.49 23.14
C LYS A 77 -12.77 -5.14 23.88
N HIS A 78 -12.09 -4.17 23.30
CA HIS A 78 -11.85 -2.86 23.92
C HIS A 78 -12.75 -1.74 23.40
N GLY A 79 -13.76 -2.05 22.59
CA GLY A 79 -14.81 -1.12 22.18
C GLY A 79 -14.34 -0.03 21.20
N VAL A 80 -13.36 -0.34 20.34
CA VAL A 80 -12.93 0.54 19.24
C VAL A 80 -14.12 0.83 18.33
N LYS A 81 -14.25 2.09 17.88
CA LYS A 81 -15.44 2.53 17.15
C LYS A 81 -15.31 2.41 15.63
N LYS A 82 -14.11 2.39 15.09
CA LYS A 82 -13.85 2.35 13.65
C LYS A 82 -12.61 1.52 13.36
N PHE A 83 -12.66 0.72 12.30
CA PHE A 83 -11.51 -0.06 11.84
C PHE A 83 -11.31 0.15 10.34
N LEU A 84 -10.15 0.61 9.92
CA LEU A 84 -9.78 0.75 8.52
C LEU A 84 -8.72 -0.30 8.18
N PHE A 85 -9.00 -1.12 7.19
CA PHE A 85 -8.11 -2.19 6.74
C PHE A 85 -7.46 -1.85 5.40
N ALA A 86 -6.14 -1.83 5.36
CA ALA A 86 -5.38 -1.70 4.12
C ALA A 86 -5.44 -2.99 3.30
N SER A 87 -6.38 -3.06 2.37
CA SER A 87 -6.45 -4.06 1.33
C SER A 87 -5.55 -3.67 0.14
N SER A 88 -5.72 -4.29 -1.01
CA SER A 88 -4.85 -4.09 -2.18
C SER A 88 -5.62 -4.36 -3.47
N SER A 89 -5.29 -3.64 -4.53
CA SER A 89 -5.74 -3.96 -5.90
C SER A 89 -5.29 -5.34 -6.38
N SER A 90 -4.30 -5.95 -5.72
CA SER A 90 -3.87 -7.33 -6.02
C SER A 90 -4.97 -8.38 -5.84
N VAL A 91 -6.02 -8.07 -5.05
CA VAL A 91 -7.18 -8.97 -4.85
C VAL A 91 -7.96 -9.21 -6.14
N TYR A 92 -7.88 -8.30 -7.11
CA TYR A 92 -8.54 -8.43 -8.41
C TYR A 92 -7.89 -9.49 -9.32
N GLY A 93 -6.63 -9.87 -9.05
CA GLY A 93 -5.93 -10.84 -9.88
C GLY A 93 -5.81 -10.39 -11.34
N ASN A 94 -6.05 -11.34 -12.26
CA ASN A 94 -6.04 -11.11 -13.69
C ASN A 94 -7.47 -11.04 -14.27
N LEU A 95 -8.34 -10.19 -13.71
CA LEU A 95 -9.64 -9.94 -14.31
C LEU A 95 -9.47 -9.41 -15.74
N GLY A 96 -10.17 -10.01 -16.69
CA GLY A 96 -10.07 -9.69 -18.12
C GLY A 96 -10.66 -8.33 -18.51
N ARG A 97 -11.19 -7.56 -17.56
CA ARG A 97 -11.79 -6.23 -17.77
C ARG A 97 -11.20 -5.17 -16.84
N VAL A 98 -11.18 -3.95 -17.30
CA VAL A 98 -10.86 -2.75 -16.52
C VAL A 98 -11.85 -1.64 -16.90
N PRO A 99 -12.14 -0.65 -16.03
CA PRO A 99 -11.60 -0.48 -14.68
C PRO A 99 -12.14 -1.50 -13.69
N PHE A 100 -11.38 -1.78 -12.60
CA PHE A 100 -11.78 -2.67 -11.52
C PHE A 100 -12.76 -1.97 -10.57
N GLY A 101 -13.95 -2.53 -10.43
CA GLY A 101 -14.95 -2.06 -9.46
C GLY A 101 -14.96 -2.89 -8.18
N GLU A 102 -15.45 -2.33 -7.08
CA GLU A 102 -15.47 -3.03 -5.80
C GLU A 102 -16.42 -4.23 -5.77
N GLU A 103 -17.41 -4.27 -6.68
CA GLU A 103 -18.34 -5.40 -6.87
C GLU A 103 -17.78 -6.51 -7.78
N ASP A 104 -16.62 -6.30 -8.37
CA ASP A 104 -15.99 -7.31 -9.19
C ASP A 104 -15.66 -8.56 -8.37
N PRO A 105 -15.83 -9.76 -8.95
CA PRO A 105 -15.49 -11.01 -8.29
C PRO A 105 -13.97 -11.05 -8.01
N VAL A 106 -13.63 -11.28 -6.76
CA VAL A 106 -12.24 -11.40 -6.28
C VAL A 106 -12.01 -12.82 -5.71
N ALA A 107 -12.47 -13.81 -6.46
CA ALA A 107 -12.44 -15.23 -6.06
C ALA A 107 -11.10 -15.91 -6.35
N GLU A 108 -10.34 -15.39 -7.32
CA GLU A 108 -9.14 -16.05 -7.85
C GLU A 108 -7.88 -15.18 -7.69
N PRO A 109 -7.39 -14.98 -6.45
CA PRO A 109 -6.16 -14.24 -6.21
C PRO A 109 -4.96 -15.01 -6.77
N ILE A 110 -4.10 -14.36 -7.55
CA ILE A 110 -2.97 -14.98 -8.26
C ILE A 110 -1.65 -14.99 -7.47
N SER A 111 -1.68 -14.62 -6.19
CA SER A 111 -0.51 -14.67 -5.31
C SER A 111 -0.92 -14.88 -3.85
N PRO A 112 -0.02 -15.46 -3.02
CA PRO A 112 -0.26 -15.56 -1.57
C PRO A 112 -0.53 -14.21 -0.91
N TYR A 113 0.15 -13.15 -1.32
CA TYR A 113 -0.13 -11.79 -0.85
C TYR A 113 -1.58 -11.36 -1.14
N ALA A 114 -2.03 -11.53 -2.39
CA ALA A 114 -3.41 -11.21 -2.77
C ALA A 114 -4.42 -12.04 -1.97
N ALA A 115 -4.17 -13.35 -1.81
CA ALA A 115 -5.00 -14.25 -1.02
C ALA A 115 -5.11 -13.79 0.44
N THR A 116 -3.99 -13.37 1.08
CA THR A 116 -4.02 -12.87 2.46
C THR A 116 -4.76 -11.55 2.59
N LYS A 117 -4.67 -10.65 1.61
CA LYS A 117 -5.45 -9.39 1.61
C LYS A 117 -6.94 -9.66 1.45
N ARG A 118 -7.31 -10.59 0.55
CA ARG A 118 -8.71 -11.01 0.41
C ARG A 118 -9.23 -11.69 1.68
N ALA A 119 -8.45 -12.56 2.32
CA ALA A 119 -8.81 -13.15 3.61
C ALA A 119 -9.06 -12.07 4.68
N GLY A 120 -8.24 -11.02 4.72
CA GLY A 120 -8.45 -9.88 5.61
C GLY A 120 -9.78 -9.16 5.36
N GLU A 121 -10.19 -8.95 4.10
CA GLU A 121 -11.52 -8.37 3.78
C GLU A 121 -12.67 -9.25 4.30
N LEU A 122 -12.56 -10.59 4.16
CA LEU A 122 -13.56 -11.53 4.66
C LEU A 122 -13.64 -11.53 6.18
N LEU A 123 -12.50 -11.47 6.88
CA LEU A 123 -12.46 -11.33 8.34
C LEU A 123 -13.10 -10.00 8.77
N CYS A 124 -12.79 -8.91 8.13
CA CYS A 124 -13.39 -7.60 8.38
C CYS A 124 -14.92 -7.65 8.25
N TYR A 125 -15.43 -8.27 7.18
CA TYR A 125 -16.86 -8.48 7.00
C TYR A 125 -17.47 -9.29 8.15
N THR A 126 -16.81 -10.40 8.53
CA THR A 126 -17.26 -11.27 9.62
C THR A 126 -17.36 -10.53 10.96
N PHE A 127 -16.35 -9.72 11.29
CA PHE A 127 -16.34 -8.95 12.53
C PHE A 127 -17.41 -7.84 12.53
N TRP A 128 -17.62 -7.16 11.40
CA TRP A 128 -18.76 -6.25 11.27
C TRP A 128 -20.11 -6.99 11.43
N HIS A 129 -20.27 -8.14 10.77
CA HIS A 129 -21.52 -8.90 10.85
C HIS A 129 -21.85 -9.36 12.28
N LEU A 130 -20.88 -9.95 12.97
CA LEU A 130 -21.07 -10.53 14.30
C LEU A 130 -21.10 -9.47 15.40
N TYR A 131 -20.18 -8.53 15.36
CA TYR A 131 -19.93 -7.60 16.47
C TYR A 131 -20.32 -6.15 16.16
N LYS A 132 -20.82 -5.90 14.97
CA LYS A 132 -21.20 -4.55 14.49
C LYS A 132 -20.05 -3.53 14.55
N LEU A 133 -18.81 -4.00 14.50
CA LEU A 133 -17.64 -3.14 14.37
C LEU A 133 -17.67 -2.48 12.98
N PRO A 134 -17.77 -1.15 12.85
CA PRO A 134 -17.66 -0.48 11.57
C PRO A 134 -16.28 -0.70 10.94
N VAL A 135 -16.24 -1.21 9.70
CA VAL A 135 -14.97 -1.50 9.00
C VAL A 135 -15.03 -1.02 7.56
N PHE A 136 -14.05 -0.23 7.16
CA PHE A 136 -13.79 0.05 5.76
C PHE A 136 -12.53 -0.67 5.28
N CYS A 137 -12.65 -1.43 4.19
CA CYS A 137 -11.52 -2.05 3.51
C CYS A 137 -11.08 -1.16 2.34
N LEU A 138 -9.85 -0.71 2.34
CA LEU A 138 -9.31 0.22 1.34
C LEU A 138 -8.39 -0.54 0.39
N ARG A 139 -8.83 -0.76 -0.85
CA ARG A 139 -8.04 -1.39 -1.91
C ARG A 139 -7.10 -0.36 -2.51
N PHE A 140 -5.88 -0.28 -2.00
CA PHE A 140 -4.86 0.59 -2.55
C PHE A 140 -4.36 0.07 -3.90
N PHE A 141 -4.25 0.97 -4.86
CA PHE A 141 -3.55 0.73 -6.11
C PHE A 141 -2.05 1.00 -5.92
N THR A 142 -1.32 1.32 -6.97
CA THR A 142 0.14 1.46 -6.84
C THR A 142 0.51 2.81 -6.24
N VAL A 143 0.59 2.86 -4.91
CA VAL A 143 0.94 4.08 -4.18
C VAL A 143 2.42 4.40 -4.35
N TYR A 144 2.72 5.67 -4.67
CA TYR A 144 4.08 6.18 -4.77
C TYR A 144 4.21 7.58 -4.16
N GLY A 145 5.43 8.00 -3.88
CA GLY A 145 5.73 9.32 -3.31
C GLY A 145 6.95 9.28 -2.39
N PRO A 146 7.30 10.39 -1.76
CA PRO A 146 8.36 10.47 -0.77
C PRO A 146 8.29 9.35 0.25
N ARG A 147 9.46 8.79 0.63
CA ARG A 147 9.60 7.66 1.58
C ARG A 147 9.08 6.32 1.05
N GLN A 148 8.82 6.18 -0.26
CA GLN A 148 8.50 4.89 -0.84
C GLN A 148 9.64 3.89 -0.59
N ARG A 149 9.30 2.62 -0.35
CA ARG A 149 10.28 1.54 -0.15
C ARG A 149 11.26 1.44 -1.33
N PRO A 150 12.57 1.17 -1.07
CA PRO A 150 13.61 1.16 -2.11
C PRO A 150 13.48 0.04 -3.16
N ASP A 151 12.75 -1.03 -2.84
CA ASP A 151 12.50 -2.16 -3.72
C ASP A 151 11.41 -1.90 -4.78
N LEU A 152 10.56 -0.88 -4.56
CA LEU A 152 9.49 -0.54 -5.49
C LEU A 152 10.00 0.21 -6.74
N ALA A 153 9.29 0.04 -7.86
CA ALA A 153 9.73 0.43 -9.18
C ALA A 153 10.20 1.90 -9.28
N ILE A 154 9.39 2.85 -8.83
CA ILE A 154 9.73 4.29 -8.94
C ILE A 154 11.02 4.61 -8.17
N HIS A 155 11.13 4.14 -6.92
CA HIS A 155 12.34 4.36 -6.12
C HIS A 155 13.57 3.66 -6.74
N LYS A 156 13.42 2.39 -7.10
CA LYS A 156 14.49 1.60 -7.71
C LYS A 156 14.98 2.22 -9.02
N PHE A 157 14.07 2.63 -9.89
CA PHE A 157 14.41 3.21 -11.19
C PHE A 157 15.04 4.59 -11.02
N THR A 158 14.50 5.43 -10.13
CA THR A 158 15.12 6.73 -9.82
C THR A 158 16.56 6.55 -9.37
N ARG A 159 16.85 5.60 -8.49
CA ARG A 159 18.20 5.30 -8.02
C ARG A 159 19.11 4.84 -9.16
N LEU A 160 18.64 3.91 -10.00
CA LEU A 160 19.42 3.36 -11.10
C LEU A 160 19.70 4.41 -12.18
N ILE A 161 18.70 5.18 -12.60
CA ILE A 161 18.84 6.24 -13.59
C ILE A 161 19.79 7.33 -13.07
N SER A 162 19.62 7.79 -11.84
CA SER A 162 20.49 8.79 -11.22
C SER A 162 21.95 8.34 -11.17
N ALA A 163 22.18 7.04 -10.92
CA ALA A 163 23.52 6.45 -10.89
C ALA A 163 24.07 6.08 -12.28
N GLY A 164 23.29 6.20 -13.37
CA GLY A 164 23.69 5.74 -14.71
C GLY A 164 23.81 4.22 -14.82
N GLN A 165 23.05 3.49 -14.03
CA GLN A 165 23.03 2.04 -14.02
C GLN A 165 21.88 1.50 -14.87
N PRO A 166 22.01 0.28 -15.44
CA PRO A 166 20.94 -0.34 -16.22
C PRO A 166 19.64 -0.52 -15.41
N VAL A 167 18.52 -0.15 -16.02
CA VAL A 167 17.16 -0.29 -15.48
C VAL A 167 16.56 -1.60 -16.02
N PRO A 168 16.28 -2.60 -15.18
CA PRO A 168 15.68 -3.85 -15.63
C PRO A 168 14.21 -3.64 -15.99
N VAL A 169 13.88 -3.88 -17.27
CA VAL A 169 12.53 -3.82 -17.83
C VAL A 169 12.10 -5.22 -18.22
N PHE A 170 11.08 -5.74 -17.54
CA PHE A 170 10.54 -7.07 -17.82
C PHE A 170 9.44 -6.98 -18.89
N GLY A 171 9.54 -7.84 -19.91
CA GLY A 171 8.66 -7.81 -21.08
C GLY A 171 8.96 -6.63 -22.01
N ASP A 172 7.96 -6.20 -22.76
CA ASP A 172 8.07 -5.12 -23.76
C ASP A 172 7.87 -3.70 -23.20
N GLY A 173 7.49 -3.59 -21.93
CA GLY A 173 7.18 -2.31 -21.27
C GLY A 173 5.73 -1.85 -21.43
N SER A 174 4.84 -2.67 -22.01
CA SER A 174 3.42 -2.37 -22.19
C SER A 174 2.59 -2.52 -20.91
N THR A 175 3.10 -3.29 -19.92
CA THR A 175 2.39 -3.45 -18.65
C THR A 175 2.07 -2.10 -18.04
N SER A 176 0.82 -1.92 -17.59
CA SER A 176 0.37 -0.64 -17.05
C SER A 176 -0.10 -0.73 -15.59
N ARG A 177 0.12 0.33 -14.86
CA ARG A 177 -0.31 0.45 -13.46
C ARG A 177 -1.05 1.77 -13.25
N ASP A 178 -2.04 1.69 -12.40
CA ASP A 178 -2.68 2.87 -11.81
C ASP A 178 -1.79 3.35 -10.64
N TYR A 179 -1.05 4.43 -10.90
CA TYR A 179 -0.16 5.05 -9.92
C TYR A 179 -0.91 6.14 -9.15
N THR A 180 -0.87 6.05 -7.83
CA THR A 180 -1.55 7.00 -6.94
C THR A 180 -0.53 7.71 -6.07
N PHE A 181 -0.51 9.04 -6.09
CA PHE A 181 0.40 9.78 -5.22
C PHE A 181 0.01 9.63 -3.75
N VAL A 182 1.00 9.56 -2.87
CA VAL A 182 0.80 9.27 -1.45
C VAL A 182 -0.14 10.26 -0.76
N ASP A 183 -0.10 11.55 -1.11
CA ASP A 183 -0.98 12.56 -0.51
C ASP A 183 -2.45 12.32 -0.88
N ASP A 184 -2.73 11.91 -2.12
CA ASP A 184 -4.09 11.55 -2.54
C ASP A 184 -4.57 10.30 -1.79
N THR A 185 -3.68 9.29 -1.63
CA THR A 185 -4.01 8.09 -0.84
C THR A 185 -4.33 8.47 0.61
N VAL A 186 -3.52 9.34 1.24
CA VAL A 186 -3.75 9.82 2.61
C VAL A 186 -5.06 10.59 2.71
N ALA A 187 -5.38 11.44 1.75
CA ALA A 187 -6.67 12.15 1.71
C ALA A 187 -7.85 11.17 1.66
N GLY A 188 -7.75 10.11 0.85
CA GLY A 188 -8.75 9.03 0.80
C GLY A 188 -8.87 8.26 2.11
N ILE A 189 -7.77 7.98 2.81
CA ILE A 189 -7.79 7.33 4.13
C ILE A 189 -8.48 8.22 5.17
N VAL A 190 -8.18 9.51 5.19
CA VAL A 190 -8.79 10.48 6.12
C VAL A 190 -10.29 10.56 5.88
N ALA A 191 -10.71 10.72 4.63
CA ALA A 191 -12.14 10.72 4.27
C ALA A 191 -12.82 9.40 4.69
N ALA A 192 -12.18 8.25 4.46
CA ALA A 192 -12.70 6.96 4.90
C ALA A 192 -12.83 6.86 6.43
N LEU A 193 -11.86 7.41 7.18
CA LEU A 193 -11.92 7.44 8.64
C LEU A 193 -13.10 8.28 9.16
N GLU A 194 -13.36 9.40 8.54
CA GLU A 194 -14.47 10.29 8.91
C GLU A 194 -15.83 9.61 8.69
N HIS A 195 -15.99 8.87 7.59
CA HIS A 195 -17.26 8.26 7.17
C HIS A 195 -17.45 6.79 7.61
N CYS A 196 -16.50 6.19 8.35
CA CYS A 196 -16.55 4.77 8.72
C CYS A 196 -17.66 4.50 9.75
N ASP A 197 -18.83 4.03 9.29
CA ASP A 197 -20.04 3.78 10.06
C ASP A 197 -20.66 2.38 9.85
N ARG A 198 -20.18 1.64 8.84
CA ARG A 198 -20.67 0.33 8.40
C ARG A 198 -19.53 -0.53 7.84
N TYR A 199 -19.85 -1.64 7.17
CA TYR A 199 -18.90 -2.35 6.34
C TYR A 199 -18.94 -1.81 4.90
N ARG A 200 -17.79 -1.45 4.36
CA ARG A 200 -17.63 -1.03 2.97
C ARG A 200 -16.25 -1.35 2.44
N ILE A 201 -16.16 -1.53 1.13
CA ILE A 201 -14.91 -1.64 0.38
C ILE A 201 -14.82 -0.45 -0.56
N TYR A 202 -13.64 0.17 -0.64
CA TYR A 202 -13.36 1.29 -1.53
C TYR A 202 -12.04 1.09 -2.28
N ASN A 203 -12.04 1.41 -3.55
CA ASN A 203 -10.82 1.60 -4.32
C ASN A 203 -10.23 2.98 -4.03
N LEU A 204 -8.92 3.03 -3.75
CA LEU A 204 -8.14 4.26 -3.69
C LEU A 204 -7.00 4.16 -4.73
N GLY A 205 -7.25 4.72 -5.90
CA GLY A 205 -6.40 4.71 -7.09
C GLY A 205 -6.24 6.11 -7.69
N GLY A 206 -5.42 6.24 -8.72
CA GLY A 206 -5.25 7.47 -9.49
C GLY A 206 -6.27 7.59 -10.63
N SER A 207 -6.87 6.47 -11.05
CA SER A 207 -7.76 6.37 -12.21
C SER A 207 -7.14 6.86 -13.53
N ASP A 208 -5.81 6.75 -13.64
CA ASP A 208 -5.04 7.07 -14.86
C ASP A 208 -3.91 6.02 -15.03
N PRO A 209 -4.21 4.89 -15.70
CA PRO A 209 -3.24 3.82 -15.84
C PRO A 209 -2.11 4.21 -16.81
N VAL A 210 -0.87 4.08 -16.35
CA VAL A 210 0.33 4.46 -17.07
C VAL A 210 1.17 3.23 -17.40
N SER A 211 1.66 3.13 -18.64
CA SER A 211 2.56 2.06 -19.04
C SER A 211 3.94 2.20 -18.39
N LEU A 212 4.65 1.06 -18.26
CA LEU A 212 6.02 1.08 -17.73
C LEU A 212 6.95 1.97 -18.58
N ALA A 213 6.76 2.00 -19.91
CA ALA A 213 7.51 2.86 -20.79
C ALA A 213 7.30 4.35 -20.48
N LYS A 214 6.03 4.79 -20.33
CA LYS A 214 5.70 6.17 -19.93
C LYS A 214 6.21 6.53 -18.54
N LEU A 215 6.20 5.59 -17.60
CA LEU A 215 6.78 5.82 -16.27
C LEU A 215 8.26 6.11 -16.36
N ILE A 216 9.02 5.34 -17.17
CA ILE A 216 10.46 5.53 -17.34
C ILE A 216 10.72 6.91 -17.99
N GLU A 217 10.00 7.25 -19.04
CA GLU A 217 10.07 8.56 -19.70
C GLU A 217 9.82 9.72 -18.71
N GLY A 218 8.78 9.60 -17.87
CA GLY A 218 8.50 10.58 -16.82
C GLY A 218 9.64 10.72 -15.80
N LEU A 219 10.28 9.59 -15.43
CA LEU A 219 11.45 9.60 -14.54
C LEU A 219 12.68 10.23 -15.21
N GLU A 220 12.96 9.92 -16.48
CA GLU A 220 14.04 10.55 -17.26
C GLU A 220 13.89 12.08 -17.27
N LYS A 221 12.70 12.56 -17.57
CA LYS A 221 12.36 13.98 -17.55
C LYS A 221 12.55 14.61 -16.16
N ALA A 222 12.08 13.95 -15.10
CA ALA A 222 12.18 14.47 -13.74
C ALA A 222 13.61 14.47 -13.20
N ILE A 223 14.42 13.48 -13.60
CA ILE A 223 15.83 13.34 -13.21
C ILE A 223 16.74 14.21 -14.06
N GLY A 224 16.39 14.42 -15.34
CA GLY A 224 17.23 15.10 -16.34
C GLY A 224 18.32 14.19 -16.96
N ARG A 225 18.07 12.86 -16.98
CA ARG A 225 19.01 11.87 -17.50
C ARG A 225 18.27 10.70 -18.13
N SER A 226 18.75 10.21 -19.29
CA SER A 226 18.20 9.05 -19.98
C SER A 226 18.52 7.74 -19.24
N ALA A 227 17.57 6.81 -19.24
CA ALA A 227 17.73 5.48 -18.69
C ALA A 227 18.49 4.56 -19.66
N ILE A 228 19.35 3.72 -19.11
CA ILE A 228 19.95 2.60 -19.82
C ILE A 228 19.03 1.40 -19.62
N ILE A 229 18.32 0.98 -20.68
CA ILE A 229 17.32 -0.10 -20.56
C ILE A 229 17.99 -1.47 -20.66
N ASP A 230 17.78 -2.31 -19.64
CA ASP A 230 18.14 -3.72 -19.61
C ASP A 230 16.86 -4.57 -19.76
N ARG A 231 16.56 -5.00 -21.01
CA ARG A 231 15.36 -5.80 -21.29
C ARG A 231 15.53 -7.22 -20.82
N ARG A 232 14.49 -7.72 -20.10
CA ARG A 232 14.44 -9.07 -19.53
C ARG A 232 13.14 -9.76 -19.89
N PRO A 233 13.09 -11.11 -19.92
CA PRO A 233 11.85 -11.86 -20.12
C PRO A 233 10.78 -11.48 -19.09
N ALA A 234 9.51 -11.56 -19.49
CA ALA A 234 8.38 -11.37 -18.57
C ALA A 234 8.46 -12.35 -17.39
N GLN A 235 8.00 -11.90 -16.22
CA GLN A 235 8.05 -12.72 -15.00
C GLN A 235 6.65 -13.22 -14.61
N PRO A 236 6.54 -14.46 -14.10
CA PRO A 236 5.28 -14.99 -13.57
C PRO A 236 4.73 -14.13 -12.41
N GLY A 237 3.40 -14.03 -12.32
CA GLY A 237 2.71 -13.35 -11.23
C GLY A 237 2.56 -11.82 -11.39
N ASP A 238 3.13 -11.25 -12.44
CA ASP A 238 2.90 -9.83 -12.73
C ASP A 238 1.54 -9.65 -13.44
N VAL A 239 0.69 -8.79 -12.87
CA VAL A 239 -0.59 -8.37 -13.48
C VAL A 239 -0.30 -7.51 -14.71
N GLU A 240 -0.98 -7.76 -15.83
CA GLU A 240 -0.74 -6.98 -17.05
C GLU A 240 -1.18 -5.52 -16.90
N ARG A 241 -2.34 -5.31 -16.29
CA ARG A 241 -2.92 -3.98 -16.14
C ARG A 241 -3.66 -3.82 -14.82
N THR A 242 -3.50 -2.66 -14.18
CA THR A 242 -4.38 -2.22 -13.07
C THR A 242 -5.00 -0.87 -13.40
N TYR A 243 -6.30 -0.72 -13.13
CA TYR A 243 -7.04 0.50 -13.36
C TYR A 243 -8.23 0.55 -12.39
N ALA A 244 -8.29 1.56 -11.53
CA ALA A 244 -9.34 1.72 -10.52
C ALA A 244 -10.61 2.35 -11.11
N ASP A 245 -11.76 1.75 -10.85
CA ASP A 245 -13.01 2.47 -10.84
C ASP A 245 -13.13 3.21 -9.50
N LEU A 246 -13.30 4.51 -9.55
CA LEU A 246 -13.41 5.39 -8.39
C LEU A 246 -14.83 5.92 -8.16
N ALA A 247 -15.82 5.43 -8.90
CA ALA A 247 -17.19 5.94 -8.80
C ALA A 247 -17.73 5.91 -7.38
N ARG A 248 -17.51 4.79 -6.66
CA ARG A 248 -17.94 4.64 -5.27
C ARG A 248 -17.17 5.55 -4.31
N SER A 249 -15.84 5.54 -4.33
CA SER A 249 -15.04 6.37 -3.44
C SER A 249 -15.27 7.86 -3.68
N LYS A 250 -15.52 8.26 -4.92
CA LYS A 250 -15.92 9.62 -5.26
C LYS A 250 -17.29 9.99 -4.68
N ALA A 251 -18.30 9.13 -4.87
CA ALA A 251 -19.67 9.40 -4.44
C ALA A 251 -19.84 9.37 -2.92
N GLU A 252 -19.22 8.38 -2.24
CA GLU A 252 -19.44 8.14 -0.80
C GLU A 252 -18.39 8.81 0.10
N LEU A 253 -17.18 9.08 -0.39
CA LEU A 253 -16.08 9.68 0.38
C LEU A 253 -15.64 11.06 -0.16
N GLY A 254 -16.15 11.50 -1.30
CA GLY A 254 -15.65 12.70 -1.98
C GLY A 254 -14.20 12.55 -2.49
N TYR A 255 -13.70 11.31 -2.61
CA TYR A 255 -12.32 11.03 -3.00
C TYR A 255 -12.06 11.45 -4.45
N GLN A 256 -11.08 12.32 -4.64
CA GLN A 256 -10.63 12.79 -5.95
C GLN A 256 -9.11 12.92 -5.94
N PRO A 257 -8.36 12.02 -6.61
CA PRO A 257 -6.92 12.17 -6.76
C PRO A 257 -6.63 13.43 -7.58
N LYS A 258 -5.66 14.24 -7.11
CA LYS A 258 -5.36 15.58 -7.67
C LYS A 258 -3.96 15.67 -8.27
N VAL A 259 -3.05 14.79 -7.84
CA VAL A 259 -1.64 14.87 -8.23
C VAL A 259 -1.42 14.06 -9.49
N SER A 260 -1.07 14.73 -10.58
CA SER A 260 -0.69 14.06 -11.82
C SER A 260 0.60 13.26 -11.65
N LEU A 261 0.84 12.25 -12.53
CA LEU A 261 2.06 11.46 -12.48
C LEU A 261 3.31 12.35 -12.59
N ASP A 262 3.34 13.28 -13.53
CA ASP A 262 4.48 14.18 -13.75
C ASP A 262 4.80 15.02 -12.51
N GLU A 263 3.80 15.56 -11.84
CA GLU A 263 3.97 16.32 -10.60
C GLU A 263 4.46 15.41 -9.47
N GLY A 264 3.85 14.24 -9.30
CA GLY A 264 4.24 13.29 -8.27
C GLY A 264 5.68 12.78 -8.46
N LEU A 265 6.10 12.51 -9.71
CA LEU A 265 7.48 12.11 -10.02
C LEU A 265 8.46 13.24 -9.71
N ARG A 266 8.13 14.49 -10.05
CA ARG A 266 8.99 15.65 -9.71
C ARG A 266 9.17 15.79 -8.20
N ARG A 267 8.08 15.68 -7.41
CA ARG A 267 8.14 15.70 -5.92
C ARG A 267 8.93 14.53 -5.38
N PHE A 268 8.76 13.33 -5.95
CA PHE A 268 9.52 12.16 -5.54
C PHE A 268 11.02 12.34 -5.81
N VAL A 269 11.41 12.80 -7.00
CA VAL A 269 12.83 13.00 -7.38
C VAL A 269 13.46 14.10 -6.53
N ALA A 270 12.74 15.19 -6.23
CA ALA A 270 13.23 16.24 -5.34
C ALA A 270 13.53 15.67 -3.94
N TRP A 271 12.60 14.92 -3.36
CA TRP A 271 12.81 14.22 -2.10
C TRP A 271 13.98 13.22 -2.17
N PHE A 272 14.09 12.45 -3.26
CA PHE A 272 15.15 11.48 -3.44
C PHE A 272 16.54 12.12 -3.50
N ARG A 273 16.68 13.28 -4.12
CA ARG A 273 17.95 14.03 -4.15
C ARG A 273 18.43 14.45 -2.77
N GLU A 274 17.50 14.80 -1.89
CA GLU A 274 17.81 15.26 -0.55
C GLU A 274 17.99 14.08 0.45
N PHE A 275 17.10 13.10 0.40
CA PHE A 275 17.01 12.04 1.42
C PHE A 275 17.29 10.62 0.92
N GLY A 276 17.46 10.40 -0.39
CA GLY A 276 17.61 9.05 -0.96
C GLY A 276 18.77 8.26 -0.40
N HIS A 277 19.84 8.94 0.03
CA HIS A 277 21.00 8.31 0.65
C HIS A 277 20.67 7.59 1.98
N LEU A 278 19.59 7.96 2.66
CA LEU A 278 19.10 7.34 3.90
C LEU A 278 18.34 6.03 3.65
N TYR A 279 17.97 5.74 2.40
CA TYR A 279 17.15 4.61 2.00
C TYR A 279 17.95 3.60 1.15
N GLN A 280 19.19 3.33 1.55
CA GLN A 280 19.98 2.28 0.92
C GLN A 280 19.40 0.90 1.28
N LEU A 281 19.23 0.03 0.27
CA LEU A 281 18.92 -1.37 0.54
C LEU A 281 20.10 -1.97 1.32
N PRO A 282 19.83 -2.79 2.36
CA PRO A 282 20.89 -3.53 3.01
C PRO A 282 21.63 -4.36 1.95
N VAL A 283 22.95 -4.35 2.00
CA VAL A 283 23.79 -5.19 1.14
C VAL A 283 23.36 -6.63 1.35
N LYS A 284 23.09 -7.39 0.26
CA LYS A 284 22.76 -8.81 0.35
C LYS A 284 23.79 -9.52 1.23
N GLY A 285 23.40 -9.97 2.40
CA GLY A 285 24.28 -10.62 3.38
C GLY A 285 24.09 -10.18 4.84
N ALA A 286 23.47 -9.06 5.12
CA ALA A 286 23.10 -8.70 6.48
C ALA A 286 21.84 -9.48 6.88
N LYS A 287 21.99 -10.47 7.78
CA LYS A 287 20.84 -11.13 8.42
C LYS A 287 20.02 -10.03 9.10
N ALA A 288 18.75 -9.93 8.73
CA ALA A 288 17.79 -9.15 9.50
C ALA A 288 17.73 -9.78 10.90
N CYS A 289 18.09 -9.01 11.91
CA CYS A 289 17.76 -9.31 13.30
C CYS A 289 16.26 -9.09 13.52
#